data_0e001ee60db11447ce4bbfaf30a1d058
#
_entry.id   0e001ee60db11447ce4bbfaf30a1d058
#
_cell.length_a   1.000
_cell.length_b   1.000
_cell.length_c   1.000
_cell.angle_alpha   90.00
_cell.angle_beta   90.00
_cell.angle_gamma   90.00
#
_symmetry.space_group_name_H-M   'P 1'
#
loop_
_entity.id
_entity.type
_entity.pdbx_description
1 polymer ?
#
loop_
_entity_poly.entity_id
_entity_poly.type
_entity_poly.pdbx_seq_one_letter_code
_entity_poly.pdbx_strand_id
1 'polypeptide(L)'
;MVCAFLPQAWLLPLLAAIFVSGLLFALLRWKTARAGALCLLLGSLLGLALTVHTDAKLQALQTAYEGKTATLTAEVERTDSSYYPGVVDAVLRVEQVDGEAADFRIRCAALPKCQAGERVRGKFTLEAPPETDRLDLYGDGVPLTGELLRDETLERLGESSSFRA
;
A
#
# COMPACT_ATOMS: atom_id res chain seq x y z
N MET A 1 -14.31 -2.02 0.77
CA MET A 1 -13.96 -1.33 -0.48
C MET A 1 -14.66 0.01 -0.70
N VAL A 2 -15.80 0.30 -0.05
CA VAL A 2 -16.55 1.58 -0.20
C VAL A 2 -15.89 2.76 0.53
N CYS A 3 -15.11 2.53 1.58
CA CYS A 3 -14.52 3.60 2.40
C CYS A 3 -13.34 4.35 1.75
N ALA A 4 -12.70 3.77 0.73
CA ALA A 4 -11.55 4.40 0.04
C ALA A 4 -11.92 5.60 -0.84
N PHE A 5 -13.22 5.80 -1.12
CA PHE A 5 -13.71 6.89 -1.97
C PHE A 5 -14.19 8.13 -1.21
N LEU A 6 -14.18 8.10 0.13
CA LEU A 6 -14.69 9.20 0.93
C LEU A 6 -13.54 10.09 1.40
N PRO A 7 -13.59 11.42 1.15
CA PRO A 7 -12.62 12.34 1.72
C PRO A 7 -12.62 12.20 3.25
N GLN A 8 -11.45 12.25 3.87
CA GLN A 8 -11.27 12.07 5.33
C GLN A 8 -12.24 12.85 6.20
N ALA A 9 -12.66 14.04 5.72
CA ALA A 9 -13.64 14.88 6.40
C ALA A 9 -15.02 14.22 6.60
N TRP A 10 -15.39 13.23 5.77
CA TRP A 10 -16.68 12.54 5.83
C TRP A 10 -16.63 11.23 6.62
N LEU A 11 -15.44 10.72 6.92
CA LEU A 11 -15.28 9.47 7.66
C LEU A 11 -15.80 9.58 9.10
N LEU A 12 -15.52 10.68 9.78
CA LEU A 12 -15.99 10.95 11.14
C LEU A 12 -17.53 11.04 11.24
N PRO A 13 -18.25 11.85 10.40
CA PRO A 13 -19.71 11.90 10.44
C PRO A 13 -20.36 10.60 9.99
N LEU A 14 -19.75 9.86 9.04
CA LEU A 14 -20.25 8.54 8.63
C LEU A 14 -20.15 7.52 9.77
N LEU A 15 -19.05 7.53 10.51
CA LEU A 15 -18.88 6.74 11.73
C LEU A 15 -19.95 7.06 12.77
N ALA A 16 -20.14 8.33 13.05
CA ALA A 16 -21.14 8.78 14.01
C ALA A 16 -22.54 8.32 13.58
N ALA A 17 -22.87 8.41 12.29
CA ALA A 17 -24.15 7.97 11.76
C ALA A 17 -24.35 6.45 11.88
N ILE A 18 -23.33 5.64 11.57
CA ILE A 18 -23.36 4.17 11.73
C ILE A 18 -23.50 3.81 13.20
N PHE A 19 -22.74 4.47 14.09
CA PHE A 19 -22.79 4.23 15.52
C PHE A 19 -24.17 4.56 16.11
N VAL A 20 -24.73 5.73 15.77
CA VAL A 20 -26.05 6.18 16.23
C VAL A 20 -27.17 5.28 15.69
N SER A 21 -27.15 4.92 14.41
CA SER A 21 -28.15 4.03 13.81
C SER A 21 -28.12 2.62 14.40
N GLY A 22 -26.92 2.08 14.65
CA GLY A 22 -26.75 0.79 15.30
C GLY A 22 -27.18 0.79 16.77
N LEU A 23 -26.90 1.86 17.50
CA LEU A 23 -27.36 2.05 18.87
C LEU A 23 -28.90 2.15 18.94
N LEU A 24 -29.51 2.90 18.03
CA LEU A 24 -30.97 3.01 17.91
C LEU A 24 -31.62 1.67 17.60
N PHE A 25 -31.03 0.92 16.68
CA PHE A 25 -31.52 -0.41 16.30
C PHE A 25 -31.38 -1.41 17.46
N ALA A 26 -30.28 -1.35 18.22
CA ALA A 26 -30.06 -2.18 19.40
C ALA A 26 -31.02 -1.87 20.56
N LEU A 27 -31.43 -0.60 20.70
CA LEU A 27 -32.39 -0.17 21.74
C LEU A 27 -33.84 -0.52 21.37
N LEU A 28 -34.19 -0.50 20.08
CA LEU A 28 -35.58 -0.66 19.61
C LEU A 28 -36.02 -2.11 19.41
N ARG A 29 -35.13 -3.07 19.31
CA ARG A 29 -35.51 -4.47 18.98
C ARG A 29 -34.82 -5.55 19.80
N TRP A 30 -35.61 -6.40 20.44
CA TRP A 30 -35.50 -7.74 21.07
C TRP A 30 -34.09 -8.31 21.38
N LYS A 31 -34.04 -9.10 22.47
CA LYS A 31 -32.80 -9.63 23.08
C LYS A 31 -31.84 -10.37 22.11
N THR A 32 -32.33 -11.06 21.11
CA THR A 32 -31.53 -11.78 20.10
C THR A 32 -30.92 -10.87 19.03
N ALA A 33 -31.59 -9.78 18.68
CA ALA A 33 -31.07 -8.78 17.73
C ALA A 33 -29.93 -7.92 18.31
N ARG A 34 -29.85 -7.81 19.63
CA ARG A 34 -28.80 -7.02 20.31
C ARG A 34 -27.40 -7.60 20.09
N ALA A 35 -27.25 -8.93 20.13
CA ALA A 35 -25.94 -9.57 19.91
C ALA A 35 -25.45 -9.35 18.47
N GLY A 36 -26.34 -9.53 17.48
CA GLY A 36 -26.01 -9.30 16.07
C GLY A 36 -25.67 -7.84 15.77
N ALA A 37 -26.42 -6.89 16.34
CA ALA A 37 -26.15 -5.47 16.18
C ALA A 37 -24.82 -5.06 16.80
N LEU A 38 -24.47 -5.60 17.99
CA LEU A 38 -23.18 -5.36 18.62
C LEU A 38 -22.01 -5.94 17.80
N CYS A 39 -22.15 -7.14 17.25
CA CYS A 39 -21.12 -7.74 16.37
C CYS A 39 -20.90 -6.90 15.09
N LEU A 40 -21.97 -6.41 14.47
CA LEU A 40 -21.87 -5.54 13.29
C LEU A 40 -21.20 -4.20 13.62
N LEU A 41 -21.55 -3.60 14.78
CA LEU A 41 -20.92 -2.35 15.21
C LEU A 41 -19.44 -2.54 15.52
N LEU A 42 -19.08 -3.57 16.27
CA LEU A 42 -17.69 -3.87 16.59
C LEU A 42 -16.88 -4.18 15.33
N GLY A 43 -17.44 -4.97 14.40
CA GLY A 43 -16.79 -5.27 13.12
C GLY A 43 -16.58 -4.02 12.27
N SER A 44 -17.58 -3.15 12.20
CA SER A 44 -17.48 -1.89 11.45
C SER A 44 -16.46 -0.93 12.07
N LEU A 45 -16.44 -0.80 13.40
CA LEU A 45 -15.47 0.02 14.12
C LEU A 45 -14.03 -0.51 13.93
N LEU A 46 -13.86 -1.82 14.04
CA LEU A 46 -12.54 -2.44 13.84
C LEU A 46 -12.06 -2.27 12.41
N GLY A 47 -12.93 -2.52 11.42
CA GLY A 47 -12.61 -2.34 10.00
C GLY A 47 -12.20 -0.91 9.68
N LEU A 48 -12.92 0.07 10.24
CA LEU A 48 -12.60 1.47 10.03
C LEU A 48 -11.31 1.89 10.74
N ALA A 49 -11.08 1.44 11.96
CA ALA A 49 -9.85 1.72 12.69
C ALA A 49 -8.62 1.17 11.94
N LEU A 50 -8.73 -0.03 11.37
CA LEU A 50 -7.68 -0.62 10.52
C LEU A 50 -7.45 0.20 9.25
N THR A 51 -8.52 0.65 8.57
CA THR A 51 -8.40 1.48 7.37
C THR A 51 -7.70 2.81 7.67
N VAL A 52 -8.14 3.51 8.72
CA VAL A 52 -7.52 4.79 9.13
C VAL A 52 -6.05 4.60 9.52
N HIS A 53 -5.73 3.52 10.24
CA HIS A 53 -4.35 3.21 10.62
C HIS A 53 -3.47 2.93 9.40
N THR A 54 -3.99 2.16 8.44
CA THR A 54 -3.27 1.83 7.20
C THR A 54 -3.05 3.09 6.35
N ASP A 55 -4.08 3.92 6.17
CA ASP A 55 -3.97 5.18 5.43
C ASP A 55 -2.95 6.12 6.07
N ALA A 56 -2.97 6.26 7.39
CA ALA A 56 -2.01 7.10 8.11
C ALA A 56 -0.57 6.61 7.91
N LYS A 57 -0.34 5.29 7.91
CA LYS A 57 0.97 4.70 7.64
C LYS A 57 1.43 4.97 6.20
N LEU A 58 0.55 4.79 5.22
CA LEU A 58 0.86 5.05 3.80
C LEU A 58 1.18 6.52 3.56
N GLN A 59 0.40 7.43 4.14
CA GLN A 59 0.64 8.88 4.04
C GLN A 59 1.96 9.29 4.72
N ALA A 60 2.28 8.70 5.87
CA ALA A 60 3.55 8.97 6.55
C ALA A 60 4.75 8.52 5.69
N LEU A 61 4.67 7.35 5.05
CA LEU A 61 5.69 6.87 4.11
C LEU A 61 5.82 7.80 2.91
N GLN A 62 4.70 8.21 2.32
CA GLN A 62 4.68 9.14 1.21
C GLN A 62 5.36 10.46 1.60
N THR A 63 4.96 11.08 2.70
CA THR A 63 5.55 12.33 3.18
C THR A 63 7.05 12.19 3.49
N ALA A 64 7.49 11.02 3.98
CA ALA A 64 8.87 10.76 4.30
C ALA A 64 9.78 10.63 3.07
N TYR A 65 9.26 10.05 1.98
CA TYR A 65 10.09 9.65 0.84
C TYR A 65 9.74 10.31 -0.50
N GLU A 66 8.60 10.98 -0.63
CA GLU A 66 8.19 11.68 -1.86
C GLU A 66 9.22 12.72 -2.30
N GLY A 67 9.57 12.70 -3.58
CA GLY A 67 10.55 13.59 -4.20
C GLY A 67 12.01 13.29 -3.82
N LYS A 68 12.27 12.23 -3.04
CA LYS A 68 13.63 11.85 -2.65
C LYS A 68 14.22 10.85 -3.63
N THR A 69 15.52 10.99 -3.85
CA THR A 69 16.33 10.00 -4.54
C THR A 69 17.11 9.21 -3.51
N ALA A 70 16.95 7.89 -3.50
CA ALA A 70 17.57 7.01 -2.52
C ALA A 70 18.06 5.72 -3.16
N THR A 71 19.06 5.09 -2.55
CA THR A 71 19.51 3.75 -2.93
C THR A 71 18.65 2.72 -2.24
N LEU A 72 17.87 1.98 -3.02
CA LEU A 72 16.98 0.95 -2.51
C LEU A 72 17.59 -0.44 -2.69
N THR A 73 17.45 -1.27 -1.65
CA THR A 73 17.58 -2.73 -1.77
C THR A 73 16.20 -3.32 -1.60
N ALA A 74 15.74 -4.05 -2.60
CA ALA A 74 14.37 -4.53 -2.65
C ALA A 74 14.28 -5.93 -3.24
N GLU A 75 13.23 -6.66 -2.86
CA GLU A 75 12.82 -7.92 -3.48
C GLU A 75 11.74 -7.64 -4.53
N VAL A 76 11.85 -8.27 -5.69
CA VAL A 76 10.84 -8.20 -6.74
C VAL A 76 9.69 -9.13 -6.35
N GLU A 77 8.55 -8.58 -5.91
CA GLU A 77 7.37 -9.39 -5.55
C GLU A 77 6.60 -9.85 -6.79
N ARG A 78 6.41 -8.96 -7.75
CA ARG A 78 5.62 -9.22 -8.95
C ARG A 78 6.21 -8.46 -10.13
N THR A 79 6.16 -9.07 -11.31
CA THR A 79 6.50 -8.43 -12.57
C THR A 79 5.33 -8.52 -13.53
N ASP A 80 5.01 -7.42 -14.19
CA ASP A 80 4.02 -7.32 -15.23
C ASP A 80 4.72 -6.98 -16.55
N SER A 81 4.14 -7.41 -17.66
CA SER A 81 4.69 -7.09 -18.99
C SER A 81 4.56 -5.58 -19.27
N SER A 82 5.67 -4.94 -19.57
CA SER A 82 5.65 -3.55 -20.03
C SER A 82 5.33 -3.45 -21.53
N TYR A 83 4.82 -2.29 -21.93
CA TYR A 83 4.60 -1.99 -23.35
C TYR A 83 5.92 -1.96 -24.15
N TYR A 84 7.04 -1.66 -23.50
CA TYR A 84 8.34 -1.56 -24.15
C TYR A 84 9.12 -2.87 -24.09
N PRO A 85 9.74 -3.33 -25.19
CA PRO A 85 10.51 -4.56 -25.20
C PRO A 85 11.78 -4.42 -24.35
N GLY A 86 12.08 -5.46 -23.56
CA GLY A 86 13.30 -5.53 -22.75
C GLY A 86 13.19 -4.93 -21.35
N VAL A 87 12.05 -4.34 -21.00
CA VAL A 87 11.74 -3.83 -19.68
C VAL A 87 10.47 -4.49 -19.11
N VAL A 88 10.29 -4.39 -17.81
CA VAL A 88 9.12 -4.89 -17.08
C VAL A 88 8.63 -3.84 -16.10
N ASP A 89 7.32 -3.83 -15.85
CA ASP A 89 6.77 -3.13 -14.73
C ASP A 89 6.83 -4.06 -13.52
N ALA A 90 7.25 -3.58 -12.36
CA ALA A 90 7.43 -4.43 -11.21
C ALA A 90 6.91 -3.78 -9.92
N VAL A 91 6.42 -4.61 -9.02
CA VAL A 91 6.20 -4.25 -7.63
C VAL A 91 7.38 -4.76 -6.82
N LEU A 92 8.07 -3.83 -6.17
CA LEU A 92 9.25 -4.09 -5.36
C LEU A 92 8.88 -3.94 -3.87
N ARG A 93 9.25 -4.91 -3.07
CA ARG A 93 9.24 -4.81 -1.61
C ARG A 93 10.58 -4.27 -1.17
N VAL A 94 10.60 -3.04 -0.69
CA VAL A 94 11.80 -2.38 -0.21
C VAL A 94 12.17 -2.93 1.15
N GLU A 95 13.40 -3.46 1.25
CA GLU A 95 13.98 -3.99 2.49
C GLU A 95 14.91 -2.97 3.15
N GLN A 96 15.56 -2.13 2.34
CA GLN A 96 16.48 -1.09 2.83
C GLN A 96 16.41 0.15 1.95
N VAL A 97 16.54 1.32 2.61
CA VAL A 97 16.70 2.63 2.00
C VAL A 97 18.00 3.23 2.51
N ASP A 98 18.95 3.51 1.62
CA ASP A 98 20.30 4.03 1.95
C ASP A 98 21.04 3.19 3.02
N GLY A 99 20.73 1.88 3.09
CA GLY A 99 21.31 0.94 4.06
C GLY A 99 20.55 0.84 5.38
N GLU A 100 19.54 1.65 5.61
CA GLU A 100 18.64 1.54 6.76
C GLU A 100 17.47 0.58 6.44
N ALA A 101 17.08 -0.24 7.42
CA ALA A 101 15.99 -1.20 7.26
C ALA A 101 14.66 -0.48 7.01
N ALA A 102 13.93 -0.93 6.00
CA ALA A 102 12.62 -0.42 5.63
C ALA A 102 11.70 -1.60 5.24
N ASP A 103 10.39 -1.41 5.31
CA ASP A 103 9.40 -2.41 4.87
C ASP A 103 8.19 -1.68 4.27
N PHE A 104 8.26 -1.46 2.97
CA PHE A 104 7.17 -0.91 2.20
C PHE A 104 7.28 -1.33 0.73
N ARG A 105 6.22 -1.13 -0.03
CA ARG A 105 6.14 -1.47 -1.44
C ARG A 105 6.23 -0.24 -2.32
N ILE A 106 6.87 -0.40 -3.47
CA ILE A 106 6.85 0.60 -4.53
C ILE A 106 6.50 -0.07 -5.85
N ARG A 107 5.86 0.66 -6.74
CA ARG A 107 5.70 0.26 -8.13
C ARG A 107 6.74 0.97 -8.98
N CYS A 108 7.49 0.21 -9.75
CA CYS A 108 8.44 0.74 -10.71
C CYS A 108 8.00 0.40 -12.12
N ALA A 109 7.93 1.41 -12.98
CA ALA A 109 7.70 1.23 -14.40
C ALA A 109 9.04 1.10 -15.14
N ALA A 110 9.02 0.31 -16.23
CA ALA A 110 10.15 0.20 -17.15
C ALA A 110 11.50 -0.20 -16.55
N LEU A 111 11.49 -1.12 -15.57
CA LEU A 111 12.71 -1.70 -15.04
C LEU A 111 13.39 -2.62 -16.07
N PRO A 112 14.72 -2.72 -16.07
CA PRO A 112 15.42 -3.78 -16.78
C PRO A 112 14.85 -5.14 -16.41
N LYS A 113 14.70 -6.04 -17.39
CA LYS A 113 14.07 -7.34 -17.22
C LYS A 113 14.59 -8.05 -15.99
N CYS A 114 13.74 -8.22 -14.97
CA CYS A 114 13.98 -8.93 -13.73
C CYS A 114 12.86 -9.96 -13.50
N GLN A 115 13.05 -10.87 -12.54
CA GLN A 115 12.09 -11.92 -12.23
C GLN A 115 11.61 -11.79 -10.79
N ALA A 116 10.37 -12.23 -10.54
CA ALA A 116 9.86 -12.31 -9.18
C ALA A 116 10.75 -13.20 -8.30
N GLY A 117 11.04 -12.77 -7.07
CA GLY A 117 11.96 -13.41 -6.14
C GLY A 117 13.43 -12.96 -6.26
N GLU A 118 13.79 -12.17 -7.28
CA GLU A 118 15.12 -11.56 -7.34
C GLU A 118 15.26 -10.41 -6.35
N ARG A 119 16.43 -10.32 -5.70
CA ARG A 119 16.83 -9.14 -4.93
C ARG A 119 17.61 -8.20 -5.83
N VAL A 120 17.19 -6.95 -5.82
CA VAL A 120 17.77 -5.90 -6.66
C VAL A 120 18.22 -4.73 -5.81
N ARG A 121 19.25 -4.05 -6.28
CA ARG A 121 19.71 -2.80 -5.70
C ARG A 121 19.88 -1.77 -6.79
N GLY A 122 19.43 -0.56 -6.54
CA GLY A 122 19.53 0.53 -7.48
C GLY A 122 19.19 1.86 -6.83
N LYS A 123 19.42 2.93 -7.55
CA LYS A 123 19.09 4.28 -7.11
C LYS A 123 17.81 4.73 -7.80
N PHE A 124 16.81 5.03 -7.00
CA PHE A 124 15.46 5.36 -7.46
C PHE A 124 15.07 6.76 -7.02
N THR A 125 14.33 7.45 -7.87
CA THR A 125 13.54 8.62 -7.46
C THR A 125 12.16 8.14 -7.06
N LEU A 126 11.73 8.52 -5.85
CA LEU A 126 10.45 8.11 -5.29
C LEU A 126 9.44 9.25 -5.44
N GLU A 127 8.27 8.93 -5.99
CA GLU A 127 7.21 9.90 -6.25
C GLU A 127 5.86 9.38 -5.72
N ALA A 128 4.94 10.31 -5.49
CA ALA A 128 3.56 9.93 -5.21
C ALA A 128 2.94 9.25 -6.43
N PRO A 129 2.08 8.25 -6.24
CA PRO A 129 1.33 7.65 -7.34
C PRO A 129 0.48 8.71 -8.06
N PRO A 130 0.38 8.64 -9.40
CA PRO A 130 -0.53 9.50 -10.14
C PRO A 130 -1.96 9.33 -9.64
N GLU A 131 -2.76 10.40 -9.67
CA GLU A 131 -4.13 10.37 -9.12
C GLU A 131 -5.01 9.30 -9.76
N THR A 132 -4.79 8.99 -11.03
CA THR A 132 -5.51 7.95 -11.77
C THR A 132 -5.33 6.55 -11.19
N ASP A 133 -4.13 6.23 -10.71
CA ASP A 133 -3.74 4.90 -10.26
C ASP A 133 -3.68 4.80 -8.73
N ARG A 134 -3.84 5.94 -8.02
CA ARG A 134 -3.67 6.04 -6.57
C ARG A 134 -4.52 5.05 -5.79
N LEU A 135 -5.78 4.90 -6.17
CA LEU A 135 -6.72 4.02 -5.46
C LEU A 135 -6.35 2.55 -5.60
N ASP A 136 -5.96 2.14 -6.80
CA ASP A 136 -5.58 0.76 -7.07
C ASP A 136 -4.26 0.43 -6.36
N LEU A 137 -3.28 1.34 -6.43
CA LEU A 137 -1.97 1.16 -5.79
C LEU A 137 -2.09 1.17 -4.25
N TYR A 138 -2.91 2.05 -3.68
CA TYR A 138 -3.15 2.05 -2.24
C TYR A 138 -3.91 0.80 -1.79
N GLY A 139 -4.83 0.28 -2.61
CA GLY A 139 -5.49 -1.00 -2.38
C GLY A 139 -4.52 -2.17 -2.30
N ASP A 140 -3.45 -2.12 -3.08
CA ASP A 140 -2.34 -3.11 -3.09
C ASP A 140 -1.27 -2.81 -2.01
N GLY A 141 -1.43 -1.75 -1.22
CA GLY A 141 -0.46 -1.33 -0.20
C GLY A 141 0.82 -0.70 -0.77
N VAL A 142 0.72 -0.08 -1.95
CA VAL A 142 1.82 0.59 -2.65
C VAL A 142 1.68 2.11 -2.52
N PRO A 143 2.37 2.76 -1.55
CA PRO A 143 2.26 4.19 -1.31
C PRO A 143 3.04 5.07 -2.29
N LEU A 144 4.03 4.51 -2.97
CA LEU A 144 4.98 5.25 -3.79
C LEU A 144 5.23 4.55 -5.12
N THR A 145 5.54 5.34 -6.12
CA THR A 145 6.12 4.88 -7.38
C THR A 145 7.62 5.19 -7.40
N GLY A 146 8.41 4.33 -8.03
CA GLY A 146 9.85 4.50 -8.15
C GLY A 146 10.27 4.55 -9.62
N GLU A 147 11.12 5.50 -9.99
CA GLU A 147 11.78 5.55 -11.28
C GLU A 147 13.28 5.30 -11.09
N LEU A 148 13.81 4.29 -11.78
CA LEU A 148 15.25 4.01 -11.77
C LEU A 148 15.99 5.18 -12.45
N LEU A 149 17.03 5.71 -11.83
CA LEU A 149 17.84 6.76 -12.44
C LEU A 149 18.46 6.26 -13.74
N ARG A 150 18.42 7.08 -14.81
CA ARG A 150 18.87 6.73 -16.18
C ARG A 150 20.35 6.35 -16.26
N ASP A 151 21.17 6.90 -15.38
CA ASP A 151 22.64 6.68 -15.35
C ASP A 151 23.05 5.53 -14.44
N GLU A 152 22.08 4.89 -13.78
CA GLU A 152 22.32 3.80 -12.83
C GLU A 152 21.94 2.45 -13.43
N THR A 153 22.74 1.44 -13.12
CA THR A 153 22.45 0.06 -13.47
C THR A 153 21.77 -0.66 -12.30
N LEU A 154 20.72 -1.40 -12.58
CA LEU A 154 20.11 -2.26 -11.58
C LEU A 154 21.06 -3.42 -11.26
N GLU A 155 21.57 -3.43 -10.02
CA GLU A 155 22.43 -4.51 -9.52
C GLU A 155 21.55 -5.66 -9.04
N ARG A 156 21.83 -6.87 -9.49
CA ARG A 156 21.14 -8.08 -9.04
C ARG A 156 21.94 -8.75 -7.95
N LEU A 157 21.36 -8.90 -6.78
CA LEU A 157 22.00 -9.47 -5.60
C LEU A 157 21.76 -10.98 -5.44
N GLY A 158 20.97 -11.59 -6.34
CA GLY A 158 20.59 -13.00 -6.32
C GLY A 158 19.14 -13.23 -5.91
N GLU A 159 18.78 -14.48 -5.68
CA GLU A 159 17.43 -14.86 -5.26
C GLU A 159 17.21 -14.58 -3.77
N SER A 160 16.00 -14.10 -3.44
CA SER A 160 15.59 -13.89 -2.06
C SER A 160 15.42 -15.22 -1.31
N SER A 161 15.85 -15.25 -0.05
CA SER A 161 15.68 -16.43 0.81
C SER A 161 14.20 -16.72 1.14
N SER A 162 13.33 -15.74 1.00
CA SER A 162 11.88 -15.88 1.27
C SER A 162 11.15 -16.72 0.21
N PHE A 163 11.72 -16.87 -0.98
CA PHE A 163 11.13 -17.65 -2.07
C PHE A 163 11.47 -19.15 -2.04
N ARG A 164 12.32 -19.58 -1.09
CA ARG A 164 12.77 -20.98 -0.95
C ARG A 164 11.91 -21.85 -0.02
N ALA A 165 10.76 -21.35 0.46
CA ALA A 165 9.88 -22.11 1.38
C ALA A 165 8.69 -22.73 0.65
#